data_3031e3f63154be2e7ad536ee91e7c497
#
_entry.id   3031e3f63154be2e7ad536ee91e7c497
#
_cell.length_a   1.000
_cell.length_b   1.000
_cell.length_c   1.000
_cell.angle_alpha   90.00
_cell.angle_beta   90.00
_cell.angle_gamma   90.00
#
_symmetry.space_group_name_H-M   'P 1'
#
loop_
_entity.id
_entity.type
_entity.pdbx_description
1 polymer ?
#
loop_
_entity_poly.entity_id
_entity_poly.type
_entity_poly.pdbx_seq_one_letter_code
_entity_poly.pdbx_strand_id
1 'polypeptide(L)'
;MKRNYKLLLVSLISAALIATACGDSGETSATTTTGSGTPATGPTTTVKNTASDTGVTETTIKIAIHSADLSGLVKAGAIKGVPEDAHIGNSKRITYYLDKWNAEGGINGRKFESVIITWDPADPKSYQTSCQKVIDAKVFMVIASGGGYPPDSTPCIAVDGKTQYLGIDAVSPKQFKEMGANFINLAPPGAASAQAGIELLVKNATLLPKTAKVAVLRSDWDFSTEAFAEVEKVLKREAYNIVFSEAIKTANLPTTDANKNVALAVEKVKSGGATHVVSMLNFTNFTVFPPEATKAGLTLKYSMLEISSGMCTAFSAGQLPPEMEGAPCITHWNNFRLDTAGAKATDTAFEATCRADFEATYKTTPVGTGFPVITKTSPGVPYPGFKDATGKQLDMDQSYYECNLMNVVKVGITGAGGNLTKKTFQDAIFKQKDFDAAGIAGGKGTLAANKLWLASNVQQVVVTAKPTSTFADPVDANGLYGGKCLSPLSCFRTVPNTVAALTYTLS
;
A
#
# COMPACT_ATOMS: atom_id res chain seq x y z
N MET A 1 24.87 -30.75 -3.51
CA MET A 1 25.94 -30.68 -2.49
C MET A 1 25.28 -30.36 -1.15
N LYS A 2 25.31 -31.30 -0.22
CA LYS A 2 24.74 -31.15 1.12
C LYS A 2 25.74 -30.42 2.01
N ARG A 3 25.36 -29.34 2.63
CA ARG A 3 26.18 -28.64 3.61
C ARG A 3 25.50 -28.68 4.98
N ASN A 4 26.07 -29.54 5.84
CA ASN A 4 25.68 -29.69 7.24
C ASN A 4 26.23 -28.51 8.06
N TYR A 5 25.40 -27.84 8.83
CA TYR A 5 25.85 -26.97 9.90
C TYR A 5 25.58 -27.63 11.25
N LYS A 6 26.66 -27.85 11.97
CA LYS A 6 26.66 -28.34 13.35
C LYS A 6 26.31 -27.19 14.32
N LEU A 7 25.35 -27.48 15.20
CA LEU A 7 25.07 -26.70 16.39
C LEU A 7 26.27 -26.70 17.35
N LEU A 8 26.57 -25.55 17.93
CA LEU A 8 27.33 -25.43 19.16
C LEU A 8 26.51 -24.63 20.16
N LEU A 9 26.02 -25.35 21.18
CA LEU A 9 25.48 -24.81 22.42
C LEU A 9 26.63 -24.30 23.29
N VAL A 10 26.51 -23.07 23.82
CA VAL A 10 27.25 -22.66 25.01
C VAL A 10 26.28 -21.92 25.94
N SER A 11 26.04 -22.54 27.07
CA SER A 11 25.32 -22.05 28.25
C SER A 11 26.29 -21.34 29.21
N LEU A 12 25.82 -20.27 29.87
CA LEU A 12 26.33 -19.73 31.17
C LEU A 12 25.41 -18.58 31.55
N ILE A 13 24.52 -18.67 32.50
CA ILE A 13 24.40 -18.71 33.95
C ILE A 13 24.93 -17.46 34.69
N SER A 14 24.01 -16.87 35.45
CA SER A 14 24.14 -16.08 36.68
C SER A 14 24.45 -14.58 36.54
N ALA A 15 23.96 -13.66 37.36
CA ALA A 15 23.25 -13.71 38.64
C ALA A 15 22.51 -12.39 38.89
N ALA A 16 21.57 -12.43 39.81
CA ALA A 16 20.76 -11.35 40.30
C ALA A 16 21.54 -10.38 41.22
N LEU A 17 21.09 -9.13 41.30
CA LEU A 17 21.22 -8.31 42.49
C LEU A 17 20.02 -7.38 42.61
N ILE A 18 19.28 -7.56 43.70
CA ILE A 18 18.17 -6.78 44.23
C ILE A 18 18.75 -5.61 45.01
N ALA A 19 18.22 -4.42 44.86
CA ALA A 19 18.30 -3.37 45.86
C ALA A 19 16.98 -2.59 45.91
N THR A 20 16.25 -2.83 46.97
CA THR A 20 15.10 -2.10 47.49
C THR A 20 15.54 -0.76 48.10
N ALA A 21 14.76 0.29 47.89
CA ALA A 21 14.65 1.39 48.80
C ALA A 21 13.24 2.01 48.73
N CYS A 22 12.56 1.93 49.87
CA CYS A 22 11.29 2.57 50.19
C CYS A 22 11.49 4.03 50.63
N GLY A 23 10.41 4.79 50.58
CA GLY A 23 10.21 6.08 51.30
C GLY A 23 9.56 7.10 50.37
N ASP A 24 8.59 7.81 50.69
CA ASP A 24 7.59 7.95 51.74
C ASP A 24 6.59 9.01 51.26
N SER A 25 5.40 8.96 51.75
CA SER A 25 4.22 9.76 51.41
C SER A 25 4.31 11.22 51.95
N GLY A 26 3.73 12.15 51.16
CA GLY A 26 3.50 13.52 51.61
C GLY A 26 2.43 14.21 50.80
N GLU A 27 1.17 14.15 51.25
CA GLU A 27 0.08 15.03 50.80
C GLU A 27 0.33 16.48 51.24
N THR A 28 0.14 17.43 50.32
CA THR A 28 -0.14 18.81 50.72
C THR A 28 -1.04 19.52 49.72
N SER A 29 -2.13 20.05 50.22
CA SER A 29 -3.20 20.79 49.56
C SER A 29 -2.72 22.00 48.77
N ALA A 30 -3.34 22.20 47.61
CA ALA A 30 -3.12 23.34 46.74
C ALA A 30 -4.07 24.50 47.10
N THR A 31 -3.52 25.66 47.30
CA THR A 31 -4.22 26.95 47.37
C THR A 31 -4.08 27.65 46.00
N THR A 32 -5.20 28.00 45.40
CA THR A 32 -5.31 28.74 44.16
C THR A 32 -4.93 30.20 44.36
N THR A 33 -3.92 30.68 43.63
CA THR A 33 -3.68 32.12 43.46
C THR A 33 -3.52 32.40 41.95
N THR A 34 -4.45 33.20 41.43
CA THR A 34 -4.40 33.80 40.10
C THR A 34 -3.30 34.86 40.03
N GLY A 35 -2.26 34.57 39.30
CA GLY A 35 -1.20 35.52 38.98
C GLY A 35 -0.95 35.55 37.48
N SER A 36 -1.23 36.71 36.85
CA SER A 36 -0.84 37.01 35.48
C SER A 36 0.68 37.10 35.41
N GLY A 37 1.29 36.05 34.83
CA GLY A 37 2.75 35.97 34.66
C GLY A 37 3.07 35.72 33.19
N THR A 38 3.89 36.59 32.63
CA THR A 38 4.62 36.50 31.35
C THR A 38 5.18 35.08 31.17
N PRO A 39 5.10 34.48 29.95
CA PRO A 39 5.66 33.15 29.74
C PRO A 39 7.18 33.20 29.93
N ALA A 40 7.66 32.60 31.00
CA ALA A 40 9.07 32.33 31.13
C ALA A 40 9.49 31.32 30.06
N THR A 41 10.35 31.74 29.15
CA THR A 41 11.12 30.85 28.27
C THR A 41 12.02 29.99 29.16
N GLY A 42 11.52 28.85 29.57
CA GLY A 42 12.34 27.83 30.24
C GLY A 42 13.47 27.39 29.31
N PRO A 43 14.62 26.97 29.82
CA PRO A 43 15.71 26.48 29.02
C PRO A 43 15.24 25.29 28.22
N THR A 44 15.16 25.43 26.88
CA THR A 44 14.98 24.33 25.94
C THR A 44 16.22 23.44 26.15
N THR A 45 16.09 22.35 26.85
CA THR A 45 17.12 21.32 26.91
C THR A 45 17.29 20.79 25.50
N THR A 46 18.26 21.30 24.77
CA THR A 46 18.64 20.81 23.45
C THR A 46 19.11 19.37 23.64
N VAL A 47 18.26 18.43 23.25
CA VAL A 47 18.63 17.00 23.26
C VAL A 47 19.83 16.87 22.31
N LYS A 48 20.98 16.47 22.84
CA LYS A 48 22.18 16.32 22.02
C LYS A 48 22.00 15.14 21.06
N ASN A 49 22.10 15.42 19.79
CA ASN A 49 22.08 14.39 18.76
C ASN A 49 23.36 13.55 18.79
N THR A 50 23.23 12.26 18.49
CA THR A 50 24.35 11.31 18.41
C THR A 50 24.39 10.61 17.06
N ALA A 51 25.57 10.24 16.58
CA ALA A 51 25.75 9.32 15.45
C ALA A 51 25.42 7.90 15.95
N SER A 52 24.15 7.52 15.90
CA SER A 52 23.60 6.41 16.69
C SER A 52 23.27 5.16 15.89
N ASP A 53 23.24 5.24 14.55
CA ASP A 53 22.95 4.11 13.65
C ASP A 53 23.56 4.35 12.26
N THR A 54 23.56 3.31 11.41
CA THR A 54 23.96 3.43 10.01
C THR A 54 23.12 4.51 9.32
N GLY A 55 23.79 5.42 8.60
CA GLY A 55 23.13 6.54 7.92
C GLY A 55 22.63 7.65 8.81
N VAL A 56 22.96 7.64 10.12
CA VAL A 56 22.61 8.69 11.09
C VAL A 56 23.88 9.32 11.63
N THR A 57 23.97 10.64 11.52
CA THR A 57 25.00 11.46 12.16
C THR A 57 24.38 12.41 13.18
N GLU A 58 25.17 13.25 13.80
CA GLU A 58 24.68 14.30 14.69
C GLU A 58 23.80 15.33 13.95
N THR A 59 24.02 15.49 12.64
CA THR A 59 23.41 16.56 11.83
C THR A 59 22.62 16.06 10.63
N THR A 60 22.76 14.78 10.23
CA THR A 60 22.15 14.25 9.02
C THR A 60 21.51 12.89 9.22
N ILE A 61 20.53 12.59 8.37
CA ILE A 61 19.89 11.28 8.21
C ILE A 61 19.92 10.96 6.71
N LYS A 62 20.56 9.84 6.34
CA LYS A 62 20.64 9.38 4.96
C LYS A 62 19.52 8.40 4.63
N ILE A 63 18.77 8.66 3.56
CA ILE A 63 17.59 7.89 3.14
C ILE A 63 17.77 7.43 1.70
N ALA A 64 17.36 6.19 1.38
CA ALA A 64 17.16 5.77 0.01
C ALA A 64 15.67 5.88 -0.38
N ILE A 65 15.41 6.41 -1.56
CA ILE A 65 14.10 6.37 -2.22
C ILE A 65 14.15 5.22 -3.21
N HIS A 66 13.35 4.18 -2.99
CA HIS A 66 13.34 2.97 -3.80
C HIS A 66 12.13 2.98 -4.73
N SER A 67 12.34 3.12 -6.02
CA SER A 67 11.28 3.37 -6.99
C SER A 67 11.29 2.36 -8.14
N ALA A 68 10.10 1.89 -8.53
CA ALA A 68 9.95 1.06 -9.71
C ALA A 68 10.14 1.87 -10.99
N ASP A 69 11.07 1.47 -11.83
CA ASP A 69 11.22 2.00 -13.19
C ASP A 69 10.31 1.22 -14.15
N LEU A 70 9.17 1.82 -14.48
CA LEU A 70 8.18 1.23 -15.37
C LEU A 70 8.45 1.49 -16.86
N SER A 71 9.53 2.20 -17.20
CA SER A 71 9.81 2.65 -18.57
C SER A 71 9.86 1.50 -19.58
N GLY A 72 10.45 0.36 -19.20
CA GLY A 72 10.52 -0.84 -20.03
C GLY A 72 9.14 -1.41 -20.33
N LEU A 73 8.25 -1.51 -19.34
CA LEU A 73 6.88 -2.00 -19.50
C LEU A 73 6.01 -1.06 -20.32
N VAL A 74 6.18 0.26 -20.16
CA VAL A 74 5.48 1.28 -20.94
C VAL A 74 5.89 1.21 -22.41
N LYS A 75 7.20 1.15 -22.69
CA LYS A 75 7.74 1.00 -24.07
C LYS A 75 7.27 -0.27 -24.75
N ALA A 76 7.17 -1.35 -24.01
CA ALA A 76 6.65 -2.63 -24.50
C ALA A 76 5.12 -2.63 -24.70
N GLY A 77 4.41 -1.55 -24.31
CA GLY A 77 2.94 -1.48 -24.38
C GLY A 77 2.22 -2.38 -23.37
N ALA A 78 2.96 -2.95 -22.41
CA ALA A 78 2.40 -3.80 -21.34
C ALA A 78 1.60 -2.98 -20.33
N ILE A 79 1.95 -1.71 -20.16
CA ILE A 79 1.25 -0.73 -19.31
C ILE A 79 0.90 0.48 -20.17
N LYS A 80 -0.35 0.93 -20.08
CA LYS A 80 -0.86 2.09 -20.83
C LYS A 80 -1.18 3.26 -19.90
N GLY A 81 -1.03 4.46 -20.42
CA GLY A 81 -1.44 5.69 -19.72
C GLY A 81 -0.53 6.13 -18.59
N VAL A 82 0.63 5.51 -18.42
CA VAL A 82 1.68 5.89 -17.47
C VAL A 82 2.84 6.53 -18.22
N PRO A 83 3.37 7.67 -17.79
CA PRO A 83 4.59 8.26 -18.37
C PRO A 83 5.80 7.31 -18.21
N GLU A 84 6.69 7.27 -19.19
CA GLU A 84 7.90 6.44 -19.13
C GLU A 84 8.79 6.79 -17.92
N ASP A 85 8.76 8.03 -17.48
CA ASP A 85 9.53 8.53 -16.35
C ASP A 85 8.71 8.72 -15.07
N ALA A 86 7.61 7.96 -14.92
CA ALA A 86 6.75 8.02 -13.72
C ALA A 86 7.54 7.83 -12.42
N HIS A 87 8.56 6.98 -12.41
CA HIS A 87 9.44 6.76 -11.27
C HIS A 87 10.16 8.03 -10.79
N ILE A 88 10.50 8.95 -11.71
CA ILE A 88 11.09 10.26 -11.36
C ILE A 88 10.03 11.12 -10.67
N GLY A 89 8.80 11.15 -11.21
CA GLY A 89 7.70 11.89 -10.62
C GLY A 89 7.35 11.37 -9.22
N ASN A 90 7.29 10.06 -9.05
CA ASN A 90 7.02 9.42 -7.78
C ASN A 90 8.11 9.76 -6.74
N SER A 91 9.38 9.67 -7.12
CA SER A 91 10.49 10.02 -6.23
C SER A 91 10.46 11.48 -5.79
N LYS A 92 10.00 12.40 -6.65
CA LYS A 92 9.86 13.83 -6.30
C LYS A 92 8.92 14.07 -5.12
N ARG A 93 7.90 13.25 -4.93
CA ARG A 93 6.96 13.39 -3.80
C ARG A 93 7.66 13.17 -2.46
N ILE A 94 8.52 12.17 -2.37
CA ILE A 94 9.32 11.95 -1.16
C ILE A 94 10.35 13.05 -0.99
N THR A 95 11.08 13.39 -2.06
CA THR A 95 12.10 14.44 -2.03
C THR A 95 11.50 15.77 -1.57
N TYR A 96 10.28 16.12 -2.00
CA TYR A 96 9.57 17.31 -1.55
C TYR A 96 9.45 17.39 -0.02
N TYR A 97 9.05 16.30 0.65
CA TYR A 97 8.95 16.28 2.10
C TYR A 97 10.32 16.46 2.76
N LEU A 98 11.35 15.81 2.24
CA LEU A 98 12.71 15.92 2.77
C LEU A 98 13.24 17.34 2.64
N ASP A 99 13.03 17.97 1.49
CA ASP A 99 13.44 19.36 1.20
C ASP A 99 12.68 20.36 2.09
N LYS A 100 11.35 20.16 2.25
CA LYS A 100 10.51 20.95 3.15
C LYS A 100 11.03 20.90 4.58
N TRP A 101 11.28 19.69 5.09
CA TRP A 101 11.81 19.53 6.45
C TRP A 101 13.23 20.10 6.57
N ASN A 102 14.07 19.96 5.56
CA ASN A 102 15.40 20.56 5.53
C ASN A 102 15.36 22.09 5.60
N ALA A 103 14.40 22.72 4.90
CA ALA A 103 14.18 24.15 4.95
C ALA A 103 13.70 24.63 6.34
N GLU A 104 12.93 23.77 7.04
CA GLU A 104 12.45 24.01 8.41
C GLU A 104 13.51 23.72 9.48
N GLY A 105 14.75 23.36 9.09
CA GLY A 105 15.84 23.05 10.03
C GLY A 105 16.04 21.56 10.31
N GLY A 106 15.31 20.71 9.62
CA GLY A 106 15.32 19.25 9.79
C GLY A 106 14.39 18.77 10.89
N ILE A 107 14.40 17.45 11.15
CA ILE A 107 13.68 16.86 12.28
C ILE A 107 14.68 16.62 13.42
N ASN A 108 14.36 17.12 14.59
CA ASN A 108 15.28 17.13 15.75
C ASN A 108 16.66 17.73 15.40
N GLY A 109 16.70 18.74 14.51
CA GLY A 109 17.93 19.40 14.07
C GLY A 109 18.81 18.58 13.09
N ARG A 110 18.36 17.42 12.62
CA ARG A 110 19.01 16.65 11.56
C ARG A 110 18.37 16.92 10.21
N LYS A 111 19.22 17.20 9.22
CA LYS A 111 18.80 17.33 7.83
C LYS A 111 18.83 15.98 7.12
N PHE A 112 18.08 15.88 6.04
CA PHE A 112 17.97 14.66 5.24
C PHE A 112 18.87 14.73 4.00
N GLU A 113 19.56 13.64 3.73
CA GLU A 113 20.25 13.36 2.48
C GLU A 113 19.56 12.18 1.82
N SER A 114 19.26 12.27 0.52
CA SER A 114 18.57 11.20 -0.19
C SER A 114 19.37 10.69 -1.39
N VAL A 115 19.19 9.38 -1.66
CA VAL A 115 19.66 8.73 -2.88
C VAL A 115 18.49 8.00 -3.52
N ILE A 116 18.29 8.17 -4.83
CA ILE A 116 17.24 7.46 -5.57
C ILE A 116 17.86 6.18 -6.13
N ILE A 117 17.24 5.04 -5.82
CA ILE A 117 17.63 3.73 -6.31
C ILE A 117 16.41 3.12 -7.00
N THR A 118 16.57 2.79 -8.28
CA THR A 118 15.50 2.21 -9.09
C THR A 118 15.70 0.71 -9.30
N TRP A 119 14.59 0.02 -9.53
CA TRP A 119 14.53 -1.37 -9.95
C TRP A 119 13.54 -1.51 -11.11
N ASP A 120 13.80 -2.43 -12.03
CA ASP A 120 12.96 -2.70 -13.21
C ASP A 120 12.10 -3.94 -12.93
N PRO A 121 10.76 -3.83 -12.89
CA PRO A 121 9.88 -4.98 -12.67
C PRO A 121 9.91 -6.01 -13.82
N ALA A 122 10.41 -5.65 -14.98
CA ALA A 122 10.60 -6.56 -16.09
C ALA A 122 11.94 -7.34 -16.04
N ASP A 123 12.89 -6.92 -15.20
CA ASP A 123 14.18 -7.56 -15.04
C ASP A 123 14.42 -8.06 -13.59
N PRO A 124 14.25 -9.36 -13.32
CA PRO A 124 14.48 -9.93 -11.99
C PRO A 124 15.89 -9.70 -11.43
N LYS A 125 16.91 -9.51 -12.29
CA LYS A 125 18.26 -9.21 -11.84
C LYS A 125 18.38 -7.82 -11.25
N SER A 126 17.51 -6.89 -11.66
CA SER A 126 17.49 -5.54 -11.13
C SER A 126 17.12 -5.51 -9.64
N TYR A 127 16.35 -6.49 -9.14
CA TYR A 127 15.97 -6.60 -7.73
C TYR A 127 17.19 -6.80 -6.83
N GLN A 128 18.03 -7.77 -7.18
CA GLN A 128 19.27 -8.02 -6.43
C GLN A 128 20.25 -6.86 -6.55
N THR A 129 20.37 -6.28 -7.75
CA THR A 129 21.22 -5.11 -7.98
C THR A 129 20.75 -3.90 -7.16
N SER A 130 19.44 -3.66 -7.08
CA SER A 130 18.91 -2.54 -6.29
C SER A 130 19.11 -2.75 -4.79
N CYS A 131 18.95 -3.98 -4.30
CA CYS A 131 19.27 -4.33 -2.92
C CYS A 131 20.73 -4.03 -2.58
N GLN A 132 21.66 -4.50 -3.41
CA GLN A 132 23.09 -4.26 -3.18
C GLN A 132 23.42 -2.77 -3.16
N LYS A 133 22.84 -1.98 -4.08
CA LYS A 133 22.98 -0.51 -4.09
C LYS A 133 22.50 0.14 -2.80
N VAL A 134 21.40 -0.36 -2.22
CA VAL A 134 20.88 0.14 -0.93
C VAL A 134 21.87 -0.17 0.20
N ILE A 135 22.37 -1.40 0.26
CA ILE A 135 23.34 -1.81 1.28
C ILE A 135 24.63 -0.97 1.18
N ASP A 136 25.15 -0.81 -0.03
CA ASP A 136 26.38 -0.04 -0.29
C ASP A 136 26.21 1.46 0.02
N ALA A 137 24.99 1.98 -0.15
CA ALA A 137 24.66 3.36 0.17
C ALA A 137 24.67 3.66 1.67
N LYS A 138 24.65 2.65 2.55
CA LYS A 138 24.68 2.79 4.02
C LYS A 138 23.63 3.77 4.53
N VAL A 139 22.38 3.60 4.12
CA VAL A 139 21.27 4.47 4.51
C VAL A 139 20.66 4.01 5.83
N PHE A 140 20.03 4.94 6.55
CA PHE A 140 19.27 4.64 7.76
C PHE A 140 17.98 3.88 7.42
N MET A 141 17.28 4.35 6.39
CA MET A 141 16.04 3.73 5.94
C MET A 141 15.86 3.83 4.42
N VAL A 142 14.99 2.98 3.93
CA VAL A 142 14.47 3.00 2.57
C VAL A 142 12.99 3.39 2.61
N ILE A 143 12.57 4.26 1.71
CA ILE A 143 11.17 4.61 1.50
C ILE A 143 10.79 4.20 0.08
N ALA A 144 9.82 3.30 -0.05
CA ALA A 144 9.31 2.88 -1.33
C ALA A 144 8.50 4.01 -1.99
N SER A 145 8.60 4.15 -3.29
CA SER A 145 7.86 5.12 -4.09
C SER A 145 7.38 4.48 -5.37
N GLY A 146 6.09 4.60 -5.63
CA GLY A 146 5.50 4.28 -6.92
C GLY A 146 5.62 2.82 -7.37
N GLY A 147 5.25 1.87 -6.56
CA GLY A 147 5.21 0.48 -6.96
C GLY A 147 4.67 -0.42 -5.85
N GLY A 148 3.75 -1.30 -6.16
CA GLY A 148 3.14 -2.25 -5.24
C GLY A 148 3.57 -3.69 -5.53
N TYR A 149 4.73 -3.88 -6.13
CA TYR A 149 5.26 -5.22 -6.36
C TYR A 149 6.22 -5.59 -5.24
N PRO A 150 6.20 -6.85 -4.78
CA PRO A 150 7.20 -7.35 -3.86
C PRO A 150 8.46 -7.65 -4.66
N PRO A 151 9.37 -6.71 -4.81
CA PRO A 151 10.64 -7.11 -5.34
C PRO A 151 11.30 -8.03 -4.32
N ASP A 152 11.97 -9.07 -4.80
CA ASP A 152 12.83 -9.92 -3.94
C ASP A 152 13.91 -9.09 -3.22
N SER A 153 14.09 -7.84 -3.65
CA SER A 153 14.96 -6.87 -2.98
C SER A 153 14.47 -6.46 -1.59
N THR A 154 13.14 -6.45 -1.31
CA THR A 154 12.63 -6.01 -0.01
C THR A 154 13.11 -6.91 1.14
N PRO A 155 13.00 -8.25 1.09
CA PRO A 155 13.62 -9.11 2.08
C PRO A 155 15.14 -8.97 2.16
N CYS A 156 15.82 -8.87 1.02
CA CYS A 156 17.26 -8.64 0.99
C CYS A 156 17.65 -7.33 1.72
N ILE A 157 16.93 -6.24 1.51
CA ILE A 157 17.20 -4.95 2.17
C ILE A 157 16.91 -5.04 3.68
N ALA A 158 15.76 -5.60 4.06
CA ALA A 158 15.31 -5.60 5.44
C ALA A 158 16.03 -6.64 6.30
N VAL A 159 16.36 -7.81 5.75
CA VAL A 159 16.98 -8.93 6.47
C VAL A 159 18.49 -8.90 6.34
N ASP A 160 19.03 -9.00 5.12
CA ASP A 160 20.47 -9.08 4.89
C ASP A 160 21.13 -7.72 5.12
N GLY A 161 20.54 -6.66 4.59
CA GLY A 161 20.98 -5.27 4.79
C GLY A 161 20.66 -4.71 6.19
N LYS A 162 19.80 -5.37 6.96
CA LYS A 162 19.30 -4.89 8.27
C LYS A 162 18.87 -3.42 8.23
N THR A 163 18.32 -2.99 7.09
CA THR A 163 17.92 -1.60 6.84
C THR A 163 16.41 -1.46 7.07
N GLN A 164 16.01 -0.38 7.75
CA GLN A 164 14.59 -0.08 7.90
C GLN A 164 13.96 0.18 6.54
N TYR A 165 12.90 -0.53 6.20
CA TYR A 165 12.17 -0.38 4.94
C TYR A 165 10.72 0.03 5.21
N LEU A 166 10.28 1.12 4.61
CA LEU A 166 8.89 1.57 4.62
C LEU A 166 8.31 1.37 3.22
N GLY A 167 7.31 0.49 3.11
CA GLY A 167 6.82 0.02 1.81
C GLY A 167 5.31 0.07 1.64
N ILE A 168 4.92 -0.29 0.44
CA ILE A 168 3.54 -0.52 0.01
C ILE A 168 3.41 -1.90 -0.65
N ASP A 169 4.39 -2.76 -0.43
CA ASP A 169 4.60 -4.00 -1.16
C ASP A 169 3.54 -5.05 -0.82
N ALA A 170 3.30 -5.96 -1.76
CA ALA A 170 2.54 -7.17 -1.51
C ALA A 170 3.47 -8.21 -0.89
N VAL A 171 3.24 -8.58 0.35
CA VAL A 171 4.07 -9.54 1.09
C VAL A 171 3.21 -10.58 1.79
N SER A 172 3.79 -11.77 1.95
CA SER A 172 3.15 -12.84 2.72
C SER A 172 3.35 -12.63 4.22
N PRO A 173 2.51 -13.23 5.09
CA PRO A 173 2.76 -13.29 6.52
C PRO A 173 4.14 -13.85 6.89
N LYS A 174 4.63 -14.84 6.13
CA LYS A 174 5.98 -15.38 6.29
C LYS A 174 7.05 -14.31 6.08
N GLN A 175 6.97 -13.55 5.00
CA GLN A 175 7.91 -12.45 4.72
C GLN A 175 7.84 -11.35 5.79
N PHE A 176 6.64 -10.99 6.27
CA PHE A 176 6.52 -10.05 7.40
C PHE A 176 7.25 -10.54 8.64
N LYS A 177 7.17 -11.84 8.97
CA LYS A 177 7.90 -12.41 10.11
C LYS A 177 9.41 -12.41 9.90
N GLU A 178 9.85 -12.76 8.71
CA GLU A 178 11.28 -12.80 8.37
C GLU A 178 11.92 -11.40 8.43
N MET A 179 11.25 -10.38 7.90
CA MET A 179 11.72 -9.01 7.91
C MET A 179 11.53 -8.33 9.27
N GLY A 180 10.55 -8.76 10.06
CA GLY A 180 10.26 -8.22 11.37
C GLY A 180 10.04 -6.71 11.35
N ALA A 181 10.39 -6.04 12.44
CA ALA A 181 10.21 -4.59 12.60
C ALA A 181 11.06 -3.73 11.64
N ASN A 182 12.01 -4.33 10.91
CA ASN A 182 12.73 -3.63 9.84
C ASN A 182 11.84 -3.36 8.62
N PHE A 183 10.68 -3.97 8.54
CA PHE A 183 9.73 -3.75 7.45
C PHE A 183 8.41 -3.20 8.01
N ILE A 184 8.09 -1.97 7.66
CA ILE A 184 6.80 -1.34 7.94
C ILE A 184 6.11 -1.09 6.61
N ASN A 185 4.86 -1.53 6.51
CA ASN A 185 4.11 -1.44 5.26
C ASN A 185 2.83 -0.61 5.42
N LEU A 186 2.33 -0.04 4.34
CA LEU A 186 0.98 0.56 4.33
C LEU A 186 -0.08 -0.52 4.19
N ALA A 187 0.14 -1.45 3.25
CA ALA A 187 -0.76 -2.54 2.95
C ALA A 187 -0.66 -3.68 3.96
N PRO A 188 -1.76 -4.35 4.29
CA PRO A 188 -1.73 -5.56 5.11
C PRO A 188 -1.14 -6.73 4.31
N PRO A 189 -0.70 -7.81 4.97
CA PRO A 189 -0.34 -9.03 4.27
C PRO A 189 -1.52 -9.56 3.45
N GLY A 190 -1.23 -10.15 2.29
CA GLY A 190 -2.26 -10.66 1.38
C GLY A 190 -3.28 -11.58 2.05
N ALA A 191 -2.84 -12.41 2.99
CA ALA A 191 -3.73 -13.28 3.78
C ALA A 191 -4.75 -12.49 4.63
N ALA A 192 -4.34 -11.36 5.23
CA ALA A 192 -5.23 -10.51 6.02
C ALA A 192 -6.32 -9.86 5.15
N SER A 193 -5.91 -9.32 3.99
CA SER A 193 -6.85 -8.75 3.02
C SER A 193 -7.81 -9.81 2.48
N ALA A 194 -7.30 -10.99 2.15
CA ALA A 194 -8.09 -12.09 1.61
C ALA A 194 -9.11 -12.61 2.63
N GLN A 195 -8.69 -12.82 3.89
CA GLN A 195 -9.58 -13.23 4.96
C GLN A 195 -10.73 -12.23 5.17
N ALA A 196 -10.41 -10.95 5.36
CA ALA A 196 -11.43 -9.92 5.57
C ALA A 196 -12.33 -9.76 4.33
N GLY A 197 -11.75 -9.86 3.14
CA GLY A 197 -12.47 -9.74 1.88
C GLY A 197 -13.46 -10.86 1.65
N ILE A 198 -13.06 -12.10 1.84
CA ILE A 198 -13.96 -13.24 1.65
C ILE A 198 -15.06 -13.26 2.73
N GLU A 199 -14.76 -12.86 3.97
CA GLU A 199 -15.77 -12.69 5.02
C GLU A 199 -16.84 -11.65 4.66
N LEU A 200 -16.47 -10.56 3.99
CA LEU A 200 -17.43 -9.59 3.48
C LEU A 200 -18.28 -10.18 2.34
N LEU A 201 -17.67 -10.92 1.41
CA LEU A 201 -18.38 -11.51 0.29
C LEU A 201 -19.40 -12.55 0.74
N VAL A 202 -19.05 -13.46 1.64
CA VAL A 202 -19.94 -14.55 2.11
C VAL A 202 -21.10 -14.04 2.96
N LYS A 203 -20.96 -12.86 3.59
CA LYS A 203 -22.05 -12.18 4.32
C LYS A 203 -23.05 -11.52 3.39
N ASN A 204 -22.73 -11.33 2.14
CA ASN A 204 -23.59 -10.68 1.15
C ASN A 204 -24.05 -11.67 0.08
N ALA A 205 -25.22 -12.30 0.29
CA ALA A 205 -25.77 -13.28 -0.62
C ALA A 205 -26.03 -12.76 -2.06
N THR A 206 -26.10 -11.44 -2.24
CA THR A 206 -26.22 -10.84 -3.57
C THR A 206 -24.90 -10.90 -4.33
N LEU A 207 -23.78 -10.77 -3.62
CA LEU A 207 -22.43 -10.82 -4.21
C LEU A 207 -21.94 -12.26 -4.38
N LEU A 208 -22.17 -13.11 -3.38
CA LEU A 208 -21.79 -14.51 -3.43
C LEU A 208 -22.91 -15.39 -2.83
N PRO A 209 -23.91 -15.80 -3.64
CA PRO A 209 -25.02 -16.61 -3.18
C PRO A 209 -24.56 -18.03 -2.80
N LYS A 210 -25.24 -18.66 -1.86
CA LYS A 210 -24.91 -20.05 -1.42
C LYS A 210 -25.02 -21.09 -2.54
N THR A 211 -25.78 -20.82 -3.58
CA THR A 211 -25.92 -21.67 -4.77
C THR A 211 -24.77 -21.49 -5.77
N ALA A 212 -23.82 -20.58 -5.50
CA ALA A 212 -22.70 -20.32 -6.37
C ALA A 212 -21.80 -21.56 -6.49
N LYS A 213 -21.43 -21.89 -7.73
CA LYS A 213 -20.30 -22.77 -8.03
C LYS A 213 -19.06 -21.89 -8.18
N VAL A 214 -18.17 -21.95 -7.19
CA VAL A 214 -17.09 -20.97 -7.05
C VAL A 214 -15.80 -21.48 -7.67
N ALA A 215 -15.22 -20.68 -8.54
CA ALA A 215 -13.84 -20.83 -8.97
C ALA A 215 -12.97 -19.83 -8.19
N VAL A 216 -11.95 -20.32 -7.51
CA VAL A 216 -10.96 -19.48 -6.82
C VAL A 216 -9.71 -19.41 -7.68
N LEU A 217 -9.37 -18.21 -8.15
CA LEU A 217 -8.20 -17.97 -8.99
C LEU A 217 -7.08 -17.33 -8.15
N ARG A 218 -5.88 -17.86 -8.25
CA ARG A 218 -4.67 -17.23 -7.71
C ARG A 218 -3.49 -17.37 -8.66
N SER A 219 -2.58 -16.43 -8.59
CA SER A 219 -1.23 -16.61 -9.13
C SER A 219 -0.40 -17.53 -8.22
N ASP A 220 0.69 -18.08 -8.74
CA ASP A 220 1.63 -18.91 -7.99
C ASP A 220 2.71 -18.09 -7.26
N TRP A 221 2.46 -16.80 -7.02
CA TRP A 221 3.30 -15.95 -6.20
C TRP A 221 3.22 -16.34 -4.71
N ASP A 222 4.33 -16.27 -4.00
CA ASP A 222 4.41 -16.66 -2.59
C ASP A 222 3.38 -15.93 -1.72
N PHE A 223 3.24 -14.61 -1.92
CA PHE A 223 2.28 -13.80 -1.15
C PHE A 223 0.80 -14.20 -1.35
N SER A 224 0.49 -14.88 -2.47
CA SER A 224 -0.88 -15.35 -2.75
C SER A 224 -1.20 -16.70 -2.13
N THR A 225 -0.19 -17.47 -1.71
CA THR A 225 -0.39 -18.85 -1.19
C THR A 225 -1.16 -18.87 0.13
N GLU A 226 -0.75 -18.05 1.09
CA GLU A 226 -1.44 -17.96 2.39
C GLU A 226 -2.79 -17.24 2.25
N ALA A 227 -2.88 -16.25 1.37
CA ALA A 227 -4.15 -15.58 1.04
C ALA A 227 -5.19 -16.56 0.49
N PHE A 228 -4.78 -17.45 -0.39
CA PHE A 228 -5.61 -18.50 -0.96
C PHE A 228 -6.10 -19.50 0.11
N ALA A 229 -5.23 -19.90 1.03
CA ALA A 229 -5.61 -20.80 2.13
C ALA A 229 -6.70 -20.18 3.02
N GLU A 230 -6.63 -18.87 3.31
CA GLU A 230 -7.66 -18.18 4.08
C GLU A 230 -9.00 -18.10 3.31
N VAL A 231 -8.98 -17.86 2.00
CA VAL A 231 -10.19 -17.87 1.18
C VAL A 231 -10.84 -19.25 1.17
N GLU A 232 -10.08 -20.31 0.91
CA GLU A 232 -10.60 -21.68 0.94
C GLU A 232 -11.17 -22.07 2.29
N LYS A 233 -10.50 -21.73 3.37
CA LYS A 233 -10.93 -21.99 4.74
C LYS A 233 -12.32 -21.39 5.00
N VAL A 234 -12.54 -20.14 4.62
CA VAL A 234 -13.84 -19.47 4.79
C VAL A 234 -14.91 -20.09 3.88
N LEU A 235 -14.62 -20.30 2.59
CA LEU A 235 -15.57 -20.93 1.67
C LEU A 235 -15.98 -22.34 2.11
N LYS A 236 -15.03 -23.15 2.61
CA LYS A 236 -15.30 -24.50 3.14
C LYS A 236 -16.11 -24.44 4.44
N ARG A 237 -15.77 -23.55 5.37
CA ARG A 237 -16.54 -23.31 6.60
C ARG A 237 -17.99 -22.96 6.29
N GLU A 238 -18.19 -22.12 5.29
CA GLU A 238 -19.50 -21.67 4.84
C GLU A 238 -20.17 -22.64 3.85
N ALA A 239 -19.62 -23.84 3.63
CA ALA A 239 -20.15 -24.88 2.76
C ALA A 239 -20.45 -24.41 1.31
N TYR A 240 -19.60 -23.59 0.73
CA TYR A 240 -19.66 -23.26 -0.70
C TYR A 240 -19.17 -24.41 -1.58
N ASN A 241 -19.78 -24.54 -2.76
CA ASN A 241 -19.33 -25.50 -3.79
C ASN A 241 -18.15 -24.89 -4.56
N ILE A 242 -16.93 -25.31 -4.21
CA ILE A 242 -15.70 -24.91 -4.88
C ILE A 242 -15.44 -25.89 -6.03
N VAL A 243 -15.55 -25.44 -7.27
CA VAL A 243 -15.40 -26.25 -8.48
C VAL A 243 -14.05 -26.10 -9.15
N PHE A 244 -13.30 -25.06 -8.80
CA PHE A 244 -11.91 -24.84 -9.21
C PHE A 244 -11.15 -24.11 -8.11
N SER A 245 -9.93 -24.56 -7.81
CA SER A 245 -9.12 -23.99 -6.73
C SER A 245 -7.66 -24.39 -6.93
N GLU A 246 -7.01 -23.79 -7.94
CA GLU A 246 -5.61 -24.08 -8.28
C GLU A 246 -4.81 -22.80 -8.47
N ALA A 247 -3.50 -22.91 -8.27
CA ALA A 247 -2.57 -21.86 -8.67
C ALA A 247 -2.39 -21.85 -10.20
N ILE A 248 -2.49 -20.67 -10.77
CA ILE A 248 -2.17 -20.44 -12.18
C ILE A 248 -0.71 -19.98 -12.24
N LYS A 249 0.10 -20.69 -13.02
CA LYS A 249 1.51 -20.32 -13.21
C LYS A 249 1.62 -18.99 -13.93
N THR A 250 1.97 -17.95 -13.22
CA THR A 250 2.13 -16.58 -13.75
C THR A 250 3.40 -15.91 -13.22
N ALA A 251 3.92 -16.39 -12.09
CA ALA A 251 5.13 -15.85 -11.47
C ALA A 251 6.36 -16.07 -12.33
N ASN A 252 7.19 -15.03 -12.47
CA ASN A 252 8.47 -15.09 -13.17
C ASN A 252 8.38 -15.57 -14.64
N LEU A 253 7.21 -15.48 -15.26
CA LEU A 253 7.00 -15.83 -16.67
C LEU A 253 6.88 -14.57 -17.53
N PRO A 254 7.30 -14.65 -18.81
CA PRO A 254 6.91 -13.64 -19.78
C PRO A 254 5.39 -13.47 -19.82
N THR A 255 4.90 -12.26 -20.01
CA THR A 255 3.47 -11.91 -20.00
C THR A 255 2.66 -12.80 -20.95
N THR A 256 3.21 -13.13 -22.15
CA THR A 256 2.56 -14.00 -23.12
C THR A 256 2.34 -15.41 -22.60
N ASP A 257 3.27 -15.97 -21.87
CA ASP A 257 3.17 -17.34 -21.33
C ASP A 257 2.29 -17.36 -20.08
N ALA A 258 2.37 -16.35 -19.22
CA ALA A 258 1.43 -16.17 -18.12
C ALA A 258 -0.02 -16.08 -18.64
N ASN A 259 -0.28 -15.30 -19.68
CA ASN A 259 -1.61 -15.17 -20.28
C ASN A 259 -2.12 -16.48 -20.92
N LYS A 260 -1.25 -17.29 -21.54
CA LYS A 260 -1.62 -18.64 -22.00
C LYS A 260 -2.09 -19.52 -20.84
N ASN A 261 -1.39 -19.48 -19.71
CA ASN A 261 -1.78 -20.24 -18.52
C ASN A 261 -3.12 -19.77 -17.94
N VAL A 262 -3.39 -18.45 -18.00
CA VAL A 262 -4.71 -17.89 -17.64
C VAL A 262 -5.80 -18.44 -18.57
N ALA A 263 -5.57 -18.47 -19.88
CA ALA A 263 -6.53 -19.04 -20.86
C ALA A 263 -6.78 -20.53 -20.61
N LEU A 264 -5.74 -21.31 -20.29
CA LEU A 264 -5.90 -22.73 -19.91
C LEU A 264 -6.75 -22.90 -18.63
N ALA A 265 -6.63 -21.99 -17.67
CA ALA A 265 -7.46 -22.03 -16.48
C ALA A 265 -8.94 -21.77 -16.79
N VAL A 266 -9.26 -21.00 -17.81
CA VAL A 266 -10.64 -20.78 -18.27
C VAL A 266 -11.30 -22.10 -18.66
N GLU A 267 -10.61 -22.99 -19.38
CA GLU A 267 -11.15 -24.29 -19.78
C GLU A 267 -11.45 -25.20 -18.56
N LYS A 268 -10.60 -25.16 -17.53
CA LYS A 268 -10.84 -25.89 -16.29
C LYS A 268 -12.03 -25.33 -15.51
N VAL A 269 -12.15 -24.01 -15.42
CA VAL A 269 -13.28 -23.31 -14.80
C VAL A 269 -14.58 -23.65 -15.53
N LYS A 270 -14.55 -23.72 -16.86
CA LYS A 270 -15.67 -24.13 -17.70
C LYS A 270 -16.09 -25.57 -17.43
N SER A 271 -15.16 -26.50 -17.39
CA SER A 271 -15.44 -27.92 -17.12
C SER A 271 -16.01 -28.15 -15.72
N GLY A 272 -15.62 -27.31 -14.73
CA GLY A 272 -16.21 -27.32 -13.39
C GLY A 272 -17.62 -26.73 -13.32
N GLY A 273 -18.07 -26.05 -14.37
CA GLY A 273 -19.37 -25.38 -14.44
C GLY A 273 -19.48 -24.21 -13.46
N ALA A 274 -18.40 -23.48 -13.23
CA ALA A 274 -18.39 -22.33 -12.35
C ALA A 274 -19.40 -21.25 -12.76
N THR A 275 -19.95 -20.57 -11.78
CA THR A 275 -20.86 -19.42 -11.97
C THR A 275 -20.28 -18.14 -11.39
N HIS A 276 -19.36 -18.27 -10.44
CA HIS A 276 -18.71 -17.16 -9.74
C HIS A 276 -17.20 -17.38 -9.68
N VAL A 277 -16.47 -16.29 -9.79
CA VAL A 277 -15.01 -16.25 -9.68
C VAL A 277 -14.64 -15.35 -8.50
N VAL A 278 -13.84 -15.88 -7.58
CA VAL A 278 -13.13 -15.10 -6.56
C VAL A 278 -11.66 -15.04 -6.97
N SER A 279 -11.17 -13.87 -7.29
CA SER A 279 -9.85 -13.69 -7.88
C SER A 279 -8.85 -13.07 -6.91
N MET A 280 -7.68 -13.69 -6.85
CA MET A 280 -6.43 -13.21 -6.25
C MET A 280 -5.29 -13.25 -7.27
N LEU A 281 -5.61 -13.20 -8.56
CA LEU A 281 -4.64 -12.96 -9.62
C LEU A 281 -4.14 -11.51 -9.52
N ASN A 282 -2.91 -11.26 -9.96
CA ASN A 282 -2.50 -9.89 -10.19
C ASN A 282 -3.38 -9.25 -11.30
N PHE A 283 -3.49 -7.92 -11.30
CA PHE A 283 -4.42 -7.24 -12.19
C PHE A 283 -4.10 -7.51 -13.68
N THR A 284 -2.81 -7.59 -14.06
CA THR A 284 -2.38 -7.81 -15.46
C THR A 284 -2.90 -9.14 -16.02
N ASN A 285 -2.80 -10.20 -15.20
CA ASN A 285 -3.31 -11.51 -15.61
C ASN A 285 -4.83 -11.59 -15.50
N PHE A 286 -5.40 -10.90 -14.52
CA PHE A 286 -6.85 -10.90 -14.32
C PHE A 286 -7.58 -10.13 -15.44
N THR A 287 -6.99 -9.13 -16.06
CA THR A 287 -7.60 -8.45 -17.21
C THR A 287 -7.75 -9.36 -18.45
N VAL A 288 -7.01 -10.46 -18.51
CA VAL A 288 -7.09 -11.46 -19.58
C VAL A 288 -8.19 -12.49 -19.34
N PHE A 289 -8.43 -12.86 -18.07
CA PHE A 289 -9.35 -13.95 -17.73
C PHE A 289 -10.80 -13.70 -18.17
N PRO A 290 -11.45 -12.55 -17.90
CA PRO A 290 -12.84 -12.34 -18.27
C PRO A 290 -13.11 -12.37 -19.78
N PRO A 291 -12.31 -11.71 -20.65
CA PRO A 291 -12.49 -11.82 -22.09
C PRO A 291 -12.31 -13.25 -22.62
N GLU A 292 -11.32 -14.00 -22.13
CA GLU A 292 -11.12 -15.40 -22.53
C GLU A 292 -12.27 -16.29 -22.05
N ALA A 293 -12.81 -16.06 -20.86
CA ALA A 293 -13.99 -16.77 -20.37
C ALA A 293 -15.22 -16.50 -21.23
N THR A 294 -15.42 -15.25 -21.64
CA THR A 294 -16.52 -14.87 -22.56
C THR A 294 -16.36 -15.52 -23.93
N LYS A 295 -15.15 -15.56 -24.49
CA LYS A 295 -14.86 -16.29 -25.75
C LYS A 295 -15.15 -17.79 -25.64
N ALA A 296 -14.89 -18.37 -24.46
CA ALA A 296 -15.19 -19.77 -24.18
C ALA A 296 -16.70 -20.04 -23.94
N GLY A 297 -17.55 -19.01 -24.01
CA GLY A 297 -19.00 -19.10 -23.81
C GLY A 297 -19.44 -19.12 -22.35
N LEU A 298 -18.60 -18.68 -21.43
CA LEU A 298 -18.93 -18.59 -20.00
C LEU A 298 -19.59 -17.25 -19.69
N THR A 299 -20.60 -17.30 -18.81
CA THR A 299 -21.20 -16.13 -18.16
C THR A 299 -20.90 -16.20 -16.68
N LEU A 300 -19.89 -15.45 -16.24
CA LEU A 300 -19.37 -15.50 -14.88
C LEU A 300 -19.64 -14.20 -14.12
N LYS A 301 -19.86 -14.28 -12.82
CA LYS A 301 -19.78 -13.15 -11.91
C LYS A 301 -18.42 -13.13 -11.25
N TYR A 302 -17.83 -11.95 -11.15
CA TYR A 302 -16.46 -11.76 -10.66
C TYR A 302 -16.47 -11.05 -9.31
N SER A 303 -15.55 -11.43 -8.46
CA SER A 303 -15.19 -10.73 -7.22
C SER A 303 -13.67 -10.68 -7.11
N MET A 304 -13.12 -9.52 -6.76
CA MET A 304 -11.69 -9.32 -6.59
C MET A 304 -11.35 -9.15 -5.12
N LEU A 305 -10.28 -9.76 -4.67
CA LEU A 305 -9.70 -9.53 -3.35
C LEU A 305 -8.35 -8.85 -3.53
N GLU A 306 -8.20 -7.67 -2.94
CA GLU A 306 -6.95 -6.92 -3.01
C GLU A 306 -5.90 -7.53 -2.10
N ILE A 307 -4.99 -8.29 -2.67
CA ILE A 307 -3.88 -8.92 -1.95
C ILE A 307 -2.50 -8.37 -2.36
N SER A 308 -2.46 -7.54 -3.40
CA SER A 308 -1.22 -7.10 -4.04
C SER A 308 -1.03 -5.59 -4.08
N SER A 309 -1.85 -4.82 -3.38
CA SER A 309 -1.83 -3.34 -3.38
C SER A 309 -1.98 -2.66 -4.75
N GLY A 310 -2.40 -3.41 -5.78
CA GLY A 310 -2.53 -2.90 -7.14
C GLY A 310 -3.78 -3.33 -7.90
N MET A 311 -4.62 -4.21 -7.30
CA MET A 311 -5.80 -4.75 -7.98
C MET A 311 -6.94 -3.73 -8.06
N CYS A 312 -7.21 -3.02 -6.97
CA CYS A 312 -8.35 -2.13 -6.85
C CYS A 312 -7.88 -0.67 -6.76
N THR A 313 -7.09 -0.24 -7.70
CA THR A 313 -6.58 1.13 -7.83
C THR A 313 -7.14 1.81 -9.07
N ALA A 314 -7.03 3.12 -9.19
CA ALA A 314 -7.44 3.84 -10.39
C ALA A 314 -6.65 3.38 -11.62
N PHE A 315 -5.38 3.03 -11.44
CA PHE A 315 -4.56 2.44 -12.50
C PHE A 315 -5.16 1.15 -13.03
N SER A 316 -5.49 0.21 -12.16
CA SER A 316 -6.10 -1.06 -12.57
C SER A 316 -7.50 -0.88 -13.15
N ALA A 317 -8.29 0.06 -12.62
CA ALA A 317 -9.62 0.37 -13.13
C ALA A 317 -9.62 0.71 -14.62
N GLY A 318 -8.67 1.50 -15.08
CA GLY A 318 -8.52 1.85 -16.51
C GLY A 318 -8.16 0.68 -17.42
N GLN A 319 -7.77 -0.45 -16.88
CA GLN A 319 -7.37 -1.66 -17.62
C GLN A 319 -8.45 -2.76 -17.57
N LEU A 320 -9.46 -2.63 -16.72
CA LEU A 320 -10.47 -3.69 -16.54
C LEU A 320 -11.40 -3.80 -17.75
N PRO A 321 -11.69 -5.03 -18.19
CA PRO A 321 -12.56 -5.27 -19.35
C PRO A 321 -14.05 -5.10 -18.97
N PRO A 322 -14.93 -4.89 -19.99
CA PRO A 322 -16.37 -4.68 -19.79
C PRO A 322 -17.10 -5.79 -19.06
N GLU A 323 -16.57 -7.00 -19.09
CA GLU A 323 -17.10 -8.17 -18.37
C GLU A 323 -17.08 -8.01 -16.86
N MET A 324 -16.28 -7.05 -16.37
CA MET A 324 -16.14 -6.74 -14.96
C MET A 324 -17.22 -5.79 -14.41
N GLU A 325 -18.18 -5.37 -15.23
CA GLU A 325 -19.25 -4.46 -14.78
C GLU A 325 -19.97 -5.00 -13.55
N GLY A 326 -20.04 -4.17 -12.50
CA GLY A 326 -20.67 -4.52 -11.23
C GLY A 326 -19.84 -5.44 -10.32
N ALA A 327 -18.66 -5.84 -10.75
CA ALA A 327 -17.81 -6.71 -9.91
C ALA A 327 -17.35 -6.00 -8.64
N PRO A 328 -17.55 -6.59 -7.46
CA PRO A 328 -16.98 -6.07 -6.22
C PRO A 328 -15.47 -6.28 -6.18
N CYS A 329 -14.77 -5.30 -5.67
CA CYS A 329 -13.42 -5.44 -5.18
C CYS A 329 -13.36 -5.12 -3.70
N ILE A 330 -12.73 -5.97 -2.92
CA ILE A 330 -12.51 -5.73 -1.50
C ILE A 330 -11.08 -5.27 -1.30
N THR A 331 -10.92 -4.07 -0.79
CA THR A 331 -9.63 -3.39 -0.71
C THR A 331 -9.46 -2.62 0.58
N HIS A 332 -8.21 -2.44 1.00
CA HIS A 332 -7.85 -1.52 2.07
C HIS A 332 -7.68 -0.07 1.59
N TRP A 333 -7.70 0.17 0.27
CA TRP A 333 -7.62 1.50 -0.31
C TRP A 333 -8.97 2.20 -0.35
N ASN A 334 -8.96 3.50 -0.20
CA ASN A 334 -10.13 4.39 -0.32
C ASN A 334 -9.80 5.59 -1.22
N ASN A 335 -9.18 5.31 -2.37
CA ASN A 335 -8.75 6.36 -3.28
C ASN A 335 -9.90 6.96 -4.09
N PHE A 336 -11.02 6.27 -4.19
CA PHE A 336 -12.11 6.61 -5.12
C PHE A 336 -13.20 7.51 -4.56
N ARG A 337 -13.32 7.63 -3.27
CA ARG A 337 -14.08 8.62 -2.51
C ARG A 337 -15.48 9.01 -3.04
N LEU A 338 -16.07 8.16 -3.86
CA LEU A 338 -17.43 8.29 -4.34
C LEU A 338 -18.20 7.06 -3.94
N ASP A 339 -19.40 7.25 -3.44
CA ASP A 339 -20.34 6.16 -3.25
C ASP A 339 -20.97 5.72 -4.58
N THR A 340 -21.77 4.67 -4.54
CA THR A 340 -22.48 4.15 -5.71
C THR A 340 -23.51 5.13 -6.27
N ALA A 341 -23.99 6.09 -5.46
CA ALA A 341 -24.86 7.17 -5.88
C ALA A 341 -24.10 8.36 -6.47
N GLY A 342 -22.75 8.34 -6.40
CA GLY A 342 -21.91 9.41 -6.91
C GLY A 342 -21.75 10.58 -5.95
N ALA A 343 -22.10 10.41 -4.65
CA ALA A 343 -21.84 11.42 -3.65
C ALA A 343 -20.35 11.53 -3.35
N LYS A 344 -19.84 12.76 -3.32
CA LYS A 344 -18.44 13.03 -2.97
C LYS A 344 -18.21 12.89 -1.47
N ALA A 345 -17.21 12.13 -1.09
CA ALA A 345 -16.67 12.20 0.26
C ALA A 345 -15.87 13.52 0.43
N THR A 346 -16.01 14.13 1.60
CA THR A 346 -15.15 15.26 1.98
C THR A 346 -13.78 14.75 2.40
N ASP A 347 -12.73 15.46 2.04
CA ASP A 347 -11.38 15.15 2.53
C ASP A 347 -11.34 15.27 4.05
N THR A 348 -10.65 14.36 4.68
CA THR A 348 -10.17 14.56 6.06
C THR A 348 -9.13 15.68 6.09
N ALA A 349 -8.88 16.26 7.25
CA ALA A 349 -7.84 17.28 7.39
C ALA A 349 -6.46 16.77 6.93
N PHE A 350 -6.16 15.50 7.19
CA PHE A 350 -4.91 14.88 6.76
C PHE A 350 -4.84 14.69 5.24
N GLU A 351 -5.93 14.24 4.61
CA GLU A 351 -6.00 14.13 3.14
C GLU A 351 -5.88 15.49 2.46
N ALA A 352 -6.49 16.54 3.03
CA ALA A 352 -6.31 17.91 2.54
C ALA A 352 -4.83 18.37 2.63
N THR A 353 -4.12 17.98 3.69
CA THR A 353 -2.69 18.24 3.83
C THR A 353 -1.88 17.48 2.77
N CYS A 354 -2.14 16.19 2.56
CA CYS A 354 -1.49 15.40 1.52
C CYS A 354 -1.69 15.98 0.13
N ARG A 355 -2.89 16.52 -0.14
CA ARG A 355 -3.19 17.18 -1.39
C ARG A 355 -2.40 18.48 -1.54
N ALA A 356 -2.38 19.34 -0.52
CA ALA A 356 -1.62 20.58 -0.56
C ALA A 356 -0.12 20.33 -0.77
N ASP A 357 0.43 19.32 -0.14
CA ASP A 357 1.82 18.90 -0.33
C ASP A 357 2.06 18.37 -1.76
N PHE A 358 1.11 17.66 -2.34
CA PHE A 358 1.17 17.25 -3.74
C PHE A 358 1.15 18.45 -4.68
N GLU A 359 0.23 19.39 -4.47
CA GLU A 359 0.15 20.64 -5.23
C GLU A 359 1.48 21.39 -5.20
N ALA A 360 2.05 21.54 -4.02
CA ALA A 360 3.33 22.20 -3.84
C ALA A 360 4.48 21.47 -4.55
N THR A 361 4.45 20.12 -4.55
CA THR A 361 5.46 19.29 -5.23
C THR A 361 5.50 19.57 -6.74
N TYR A 362 4.35 19.68 -7.37
CA TYR A 362 4.25 19.78 -8.82
C TYR A 362 3.89 21.17 -9.30
N LYS A 363 3.67 22.11 -8.41
CA LYS A 363 3.23 23.50 -8.71
C LYS A 363 1.99 23.51 -9.60
N THR A 364 1.08 22.60 -9.33
CA THR A 364 -0.19 22.44 -10.04
C THR A 364 -1.32 22.53 -9.04
N THR A 365 -2.43 23.14 -9.43
CA THR A 365 -3.62 23.15 -8.60
C THR A 365 -4.45 21.94 -8.96
N PRO A 366 -4.58 20.93 -8.08
CA PRO A 366 -5.52 19.86 -8.30
C PRO A 366 -6.92 20.43 -8.26
N VAL A 367 -7.68 20.09 -9.26
CA VAL A 367 -9.05 20.55 -9.35
C VAL A 367 -9.95 19.46 -8.78
N GLY A 368 -10.76 19.84 -7.85
CA GLY A 368 -11.70 18.95 -7.19
C GLY A 368 -11.20 18.41 -5.86
N THR A 369 -12.12 17.82 -5.12
CA THR A 369 -11.85 17.14 -3.86
C THR A 369 -11.49 15.68 -4.12
N GLY A 370 -10.33 15.24 -3.73
CA GLY A 370 -9.93 13.86 -3.80
C GLY A 370 -9.26 13.45 -5.10
N PHE A 371 -8.98 12.26 -5.20
CA PHE A 371 -8.37 11.47 -6.19
C PHE A 371 -9.36 10.92 -7.16
N PRO A 372 -8.84 10.50 -8.19
CA PRO A 372 -8.10 11.17 -9.21
C PRO A 372 -9.05 11.97 -10.09
N VAL A 373 -8.54 13.02 -10.67
CA VAL A 373 -9.34 13.86 -11.54
C VAL A 373 -9.01 13.53 -13.00
N ILE A 374 -9.99 13.07 -13.75
CA ILE A 374 -9.87 12.86 -15.20
C ILE A 374 -10.31 14.14 -15.87
N THR A 375 -9.47 14.69 -16.74
CA THR A 375 -9.82 15.90 -17.46
C THR A 375 -10.67 15.61 -18.69
N LYS A 376 -11.61 16.50 -19.00
CA LYS A 376 -12.46 16.43 -20.19
C LYS A 376 -11.66 16.43 -21.50
N THR A 377 -10.48 17.02 -21.47
CA THR A 377 -9.58 17.16 -22.61
C THR A 377 -8.66 15.97 -22.83
N SER A 378 -8.70 14.96 -21.97
CA SER A 378 -7.88 13.75 -22.09
C SER A 378 -8.74 12.49 -22.04
N PRO A 379 -9.72 12.34 -22.94
CA PRO A 379 -10.71 11.26 -22.87
C PRO A 379 -10.14 9.87 -23.18
N GLY A 380 -8.93 9.77 -23.63
CA GLY A 380 -8.27 8.49 -23.95
C GLY A 380 -7.21 8.06 -22.95
N VAL A 381 -7.03 8.82 -21.87
CA VAL A 381 -6.01 8.49 -20.85
C VAL A 381 -6.68 7.66 -19.75
N PRO A 382 -6.37 6.37 -19.65
CA PRO A 382 -6.98 5.49 -18.64
C PRO A 382 -6.55 5.82 -17.23
N TYR A 383 -5.60 6.72 -17.08
CA TYR A 383 -5.02 7.11 -15.81
C TYR A 383 -5.47 8.52 -15.44
N PRO A 384 -6.14 8.67 -14.31
CA PRO A 384 -6.47 9.98 -13.83
C PRO A 384 -5.17 10.66 -13.42
N GLY A 385 -4.72 11.62 -14.21
CA GLY A 385 -3.48 12.30 -13.98
C GLY A 385 -3.70 13.78 -13.83
N PHE A 386 -2.92 14.39 -12.95
CA PHE A 386 -2.68 15.83 -13.02
C PHE A 386 -1.61 16.08 -14.06
N LYS A 387 -1.68 17.24 -14.67
CA LYS A 387 -0.58 17.74 -15.48
C LYS A 387 0.25 18.68 -14.63
N ASP A 388 1.56 18.57 -14.72
CA ASP A 388 2.45 19.59 -14.16
C ASP A 388 2.35 20.89 -14.94
N ALA A 389 3.09 21.91 -14.50
CA ALA A 389 3.14 23.22 -15.15
C ALA A 389 3.60 23.17 -16.62
N THR A 390 4.21 22.06 -17.06
CA THR A 390 4.63 21.84 -18.45
C THR A 390 3.58 21.12 -19.28
N GLY A 391 2.45 20.73 -18.67
CA GLY A 391 1.40 19.95 -19.33
C GLY A 391 1.65 18.45 -19.34
N LYS A 392 2.71 17.98 -18.67
CA LYS A 392 3.04 16.57 -18.53
C LYS A 392 2.11 15.90 -17.51
N GLN A 393 1.58 14.75 -17.87
CA GLN A 393 0.72 14.00 -17.00
C GLN A 393 1.49 13.45 -15.79
N LEU A 394 0.89 13.57 -14.61
CA LEU A 394 1.41 13.07 -13.35
C LEU A 394 0.54 11.92 -12.84
N ASP A 395 1.19 10.96 -12.22
CA ASP A 395 0.53 9.88 -11.53
C ASP A 395 0.02 10.36 -10.17
N MET A 396 -1.29 10.32 -9.98
CA MET A 396 -1.95 10.80 -8.76
C MET A 396 -2.40 9.73 -7.81
N ASP A 397 -2.63 8.54 -8.32
CA ASP A 397 -3.21 7.45 -7.53
C ASP A 397 -2.32 7.07 -6.33
N GLN A 398 -1.04 7.26 -6.49
CA GLN A 398 -0.04 6.90 -5.48
C GLN A 398 0.37 8.05 -4.55
N SER A 399 -0.15 9.26 -4.73
CA SER A 399 0.28 10.41 -3.93
C SER A 399 -0.02 10.26 -2.44
N TYR A 400 -1.06 9.52 -2.07
CA TYR A 400 -1.35 9.24 -0.67
C TYR A 400 -0.39 8.22 -0.06
N TYR A 401 0.22 7.34 -0.85
CA TYR A 401 1.18 6.39 -0.35
C TYR A 401 2.38 7.10 0.26
N GLU A 402 3.01 7.99 -0.49
CA GLU A 402 4.15 8.73 -0.01
C GLU A 402 3.78 9.63 1.17
N CYS A 403 2.61 10.28 1.15
CA CYS A 403 2.15 11.10 2.27
C CYS A 403 2.02 10.26 3.55
N ASN A 404 1.41 9.08 3.47
CA ASN A 404 1.28 8.17 4.62
C ASN A 404 2.64 7.69 5.12
N LEU A 405 3.54 7.28 4.21
CA LEU A 405 4.90 6.85 4.58
C LEU A 405 5.67 7.99 5.26
N MET A 406 5.60 9.20 4.72
CA MET A 406 6.29 10.36 5.29
C MET A 406 5.70 10.77 6.64
N ASN A 407 4.39 10.55 6.87
CA ASN A 407 3.80 10.73 8.20
C ASN A 407 4.40 9.74 9.21
N VAL A 408 4.54 8.47 8.86
CA VAL A 408 5.19 7.46 9.71
C VAL A 408 6.66 7.84 9.98
N VAL A 409 7.39 8.27 8.94
CA VAL A 409 8.79 8.74 9.08
C VAL A 409 8.88 9.90 10.07
N LYS A 410 8.02 10.91 9.91
CA LYS A 410 8.01 12.10 10.79
C LYS A 410 7.76 11.71 12.24
N VAL A 411 6.73 10.90 12.51
CA VAL A 411 6.39 10.43 13.85
C VAL A 411 7.56 9.65 14.47
N GLY A 412 8.12 8.70 13.71
CA GLY A 412 9.20 7.86 14.21
C GLY A 412 10.49 8.64 14.54
N ILE A 413 10.94 9.52 13.65
CA ILE A 413 12.15 10.32 13.86
C ILE A 413 11.94 11.34 14.96
N THR A 414 10.79 12.03 14.99
CA THR A 414 10.47 13.00 16.06
C THR A 414 10.46 12.30 17.41
N GLY A 415 9.80 11.16 17.53
CA GLY A 415 9.68 10.43 18.79
C GLY A 415 10.97 9.75 19.26
N ALA A 416 11.88 9.41 18.35
CA ALA A 416 13.20 8.86 18.68
C ALA A 416 14.15 9.91 19.30
N GLY A 417 13.91 11.19 19.02
CA GLY A 417 14.72 12.29 19.59
C GLY A 417 16.18 12.27 19.15
N GLY A 418 17.07 12.63 20.07
CA GLY A 418 18.51 12.75 19.81
C GLY A 418 19.24 11.41 19.59
N ASN A 419 18.70 10.31 20.09
CA ASN A 419 19.27 8.96 19.91
C ASN A 419 18.47 8.18 18.86
N LEU A 420 18.61 8.57 17.60
CA LEU A 420 17.90 7.94 16.50
C LEU A 420 18.57 6.62 16.08
N THR A 421 17.99 5.51 16.49
CA THR A 421 18.31 4.16 16.00
C THR A 421 17.06 3.54 15.38
N LYS A 422 17.22 2.45 14.63
CA LYS A 422 16.08 1.68 14.12
C LYS A 422 15.13 1.30 15.24
N LYS A 423 15.67 0.85 16.37
CA LYS A 423 14.85 0.50 17.53
C LYS A 423 14.08 1.68 18.11
N THR A 424 14.71 2.82 18.34
CA THR A 424 14.02 4.00 18.90
C THR A 424 13.00 4.58 17.92
N PHE A 425 13.25 4.49 16.61
CA PHE A 425 12.29 4.80 15.57
C PHE A 425 11.07 3.87 15.65
N GLN A 426 11.28 2.56 15.72
CA GLN A 426 10.22 1.55 15.84
C GLN A 426 9.42 1.74 17.13
N ASP A 427 10.10 1.95 18.26
CA ASP A 427 9.43 2.21 19.54
C ASP A 427 8.54 3.46 19.49
N ALA A 428 8.97 4.50 18.78
CA ALA A 428 8.20 5.73 18.61
C ALA A 428 6.93 5.50 17.79
N ILE A 429 7.03 4.82 16.65
CA ILE A 429 5.85 4.56 15.82
C ILE A 429 4.87 3.58 16.48
N PHE A 430 5.35 2.61 17.27
CA PHE A 430 4.48 1.68 17.99
C PHE A 430 3.80 2.29 19.23
N LYS A 431 4.32 3.39 19.75
CA LYS A 431 3.66 4.19 20.82
C LYS A 431 2.52 5.05 20.27
N GLN A 432 2.53 5.37 18.98
CA GLN A 432 1.47 6.13 18.35
C GLN A 432 0.23 5.24 18.23
N LYS A 433 -0.84 5.61 18.95
CA LYS A 433 -2.07 4.78 18.98
C LYS A 433 -2.77 4.75 17.64
N ASP A 434 -2.92 5.94 17.01
CA ASP A 434 -3.61 6.09 15.74
C ASP A 434 -2.81 6.99 14.82
N PHE A 435 -2.67 6.57 13.59
CA PHE A 435 -2.19 7.40 12.49
C PHE A 435 -3.38 7.87 11.67
N ASP A 436 -3.40 9.15 11.31
CA ASP A 436 -4.21 9.59 10.19
C ASP A 436 -3.69 8.94 8.91
N ALA A 437 -4.58 8.40 8.12
CA ALA A 437 -4.24 7.64 6.92
C ALA A 437 -5.07 8.13 5.73
N ALA A 438 -4.39 8.74 4.77
CA ALA A 438 -5.01 9.25 3.56
C ALA A 438 -5.25 8.13 2.56
N GLY A 439 -6.44 8.11 1.94
CA GLY A 439 -6.79 7.11 0.94
C GLY A 439 -6.79 5.66 1.43
N ILE A 440 -6.93 5.44 2.73
CA ILE A 440 -7.04 4.12 3.36
C ILE A 440 -8.45 3.96 3.96
N ALA A 441 -9.01 2.77 3.87
CA ALA A 441 -10.34 2.46 4.39
C ALA A 441 -10.46 2.81 5.88
N GLY A 442 -11.46 3.63 6.22
CA GLY A 442 -11.67 4.14 7.58
C GLY A 442 -10.83 5.36 7.96
N GLY A 443 -9.92 5.84 7.12
CA GLY A 443 -9.15 7.08 7.32
C GLY A 443 -8.16 7.05 8.48
N LYS A 444 -7.96 5.90 9.11
CA LYS A 444 -7.06 5.69 10.25
C LYS A 444 -6.28 4.40 10.08
N GLY A 445 -5.10 4.37 10.67
CA GLY A 445 -4.24 3.19 10.72
C GLY A 445 -3.56 3.03 12.07
N THR A 446 -3.08 1.83 12.35
CA THR A 446 -2.35 1.52 13.58
C THR A 446 -1.11 0.70 13.27
N LEU A 447 -0.04 0.91 14.03
CA LEU A 447 1.18 0.11 13.98
C LEU A 447 1.48 -0.42 15.38
N ALA A 448 1.97 -1.65 15.44
CA ALA A 448 2.40 -2.30 16.68
C ALA A 448 3.46 -3.36 16.37
N ALA A 449 4.18 -3.84 17.36
CA ALA A 449 5.21 -4.85 17.19
C ALA A 449 4.72 -6.16 16.53
N ASN A 450 3.44 -6.48 16.70
CA ASN A 450 2.77 -7.64 16.09
C ASN A 450 1.86 -7.24 14.89
N LYS A 451 1.86 -5.98 14.50
CA LYS A 451 1.10 -5.44 13.37
C LYS A 451 1.96 -4.40 12.62
N LEU A 452 2.73 -4.87 11.67
CA LEU A 452 3.73 -4.09 10.92
C LEU A 452 3.17 -3.44 9.66
N TRP A 453 1.86 -3.28 9.56
CA TRP A 453 1.17 -2.60 8.47
C TRP A 453 0.18 -1.56 8.98
N LEU A 454 0.05 -0.48 8.23
CA LEU A 454 -0.75 0.68 8.66
C LEU A 454 -2.25 0.42 8.55
N ALA A 455 -2.73 -0.11 7.40
CA ALA A 455 -4.14 -0.32 7.16
C ALA A 455 -4.80 -1.16 8.26
N SER A 456 -5.94 -0.70 8.76
CA SER A 456 -6.70 -1.37 9.83
C SER A 456 -8.05 -1.88 9.37
N ASN A 457 -8.47 -1.52 8.15
CA ASN A 457 -9.77 -1.86 7.60
C ASN A 457 -9.67 -2.23 6.12
N VAL A 458 -10.67 -2.94 5.65
CA VAL A 458 -11.00 -3.11 4.23
C VAL A 458 -12.38 -2.55 3.97
N GLN A 459 -12.68 -2.28 2.70
CA GLN A 459 -14.00 -1.86 2.24
C GLN A 459 -14.32 -2.46 0.89
N GLN A 460 -15.58 -2.46 0.52
CA GLN A 460 -16.02 -2.83 -0.80
C GLN A 460 -16.03 -1.61 -1.71
N VAL A 461 -15.47 -1.79 -2.90
CA VAL A 461 -15.67 -0.94 -4.06
C VAL A 461 -16.30 -1.76 -5.19
N VAL A 462 -16.93 -1.10 -6.14
CA VAL A 462 -17.58 -1.74 -7.29
C VAL A 462 -16.99 -1.20 -8.57
N VAL A 463 -16.73 -2.09 -9.51
CA VAL A 463 -16.24 -1.73 -10.86
C VAL A 463 -17.37 -1.17 -11.70
N THR A 464 -17.11 -0.07 -12.40
CA THR A 464 -17.90 0.36 -13.54
C THR A 464 -17.03 0.29 -14.78
N ALA A 465 -17.13 -0.81 -15.52
CA ALA A 465 -16.33 -1.10 -16.70
C ALA A 465 -17.01 -0.70 -18.01
N LYS A 466 -18.34 -0.51 -17.97
CA LYS A 466 -19.12 0.00 -19.09
C LYS A 466 -19.53 1.43 -18.80
N PRO A 467 -18.99 2.40 -19.51
CA PRO A 467 -19.43 3.77 -19.37
C PRO A 467 -20.87 3.90 -19.89
N THR A 468 -21.75 4.40 -19.05
CA THR A 468 -23.12 4.72 -19.41
C THR A 468 -23.35 6.22 -19.24
N SER A 469 -24.34 6.76 -19.94
CA SER A 469 -24.74 8.17 -19.77
C SER A 469 -25.20 8.50 -18.36
N THR A 470 -25.65 7.50 -17.60
CA THR A 470 -26.03 7.65 -16.19
C THR A 470 -24.84 7.91 -15.27
N PHE A 471 -23.64 7.67 -15.73
CA PHE A 471 -22.40 7.96 -15.02
C PHE A 471 -21.71 9.24 -15.51
N ALA A 472 -22.36 9.98 -16.42
CA ALA A 472 -21.87 11.30 -16.83
C ALA A 472 -21.87 12.23 -15.63
N ASP A 473 -20.70 12.69 -15.28
CA ASP A 473 -20.52 13.57 -14.14
C ASP A 473 -20.69 15.01 -14.47
N PRO A 474 -21.23 15.78 -13.52
CA PRO A 474 -21.10 17.20 -13.63
C PRO A 474 -19.62 17.54 -13.69
N VAL A 475 -19.23 18.09 -14.79
CA VAL A 475 -17.92 18.67 -15.01
C VAL A 475 -17.90 19.98 -14.23
N ASP A 476 -16.89 20.21 -13.42
CA ASP A 476 -16.73 21.52 -12.77
C ASP A 476 -16.41 22.61 -13.80
N ALA A 477 -16.35 23.86 -13.35
CA ALA A 477 -16.07 25.02 -14.20
C ALA A 477 -14.73 24.91 -14.97
N ASN A 478 -13.82 24.05 -14.53
CA ASN A 478 -12.51 23.83 -15.15
C ASN A 478 -12.50 22.61 -16.10
N GLY A 479 -13.63 21.98 -16.31
CA GLY A 479 -13.72 20.82 -17.17
C GLY A 479 -13.23 19.53 -16.54
N LEU A 480 -13.19 19.47 -15.21
CA LEU A 480 -12.72 18.34 -14.44
C LEU A 480 -13.88 17.58 -13.81
N TYR A 481 -13.75 16.27 -13.79
CA TYR A 481 -14.75 15.39 -13.23
C TYR A 481 -14.40 15.09 -11.78
N GLY A 482 -15.32 15.30 -10.92
CA GLY A 482 -15.13 15.06 -9.50
C GLY A 482 -15.01 13.59 -9.10
N GLY A 483 -14.14 12.85 -9.77
CA GLY A 483 -13.80 11.49 -9.41
C GLY A 483 -14.80 10.43 -9.84
N LYS A 484 -15.66 10.68 -10.84
CA LYS A 484 -16.52 9.68 -11.43
C LYS A 484 -15.91 9.07 -12.68
N CYS A 485 -16.49 7.95 -13.10
CA CYS A 485 -16.08 7.25 -14.30
C CYS A 485 -16.39 8.05 -15.53
N LEU A 486 -15.41 8.28 -16.35
CA LEU A 486 -15.61 8.81 -17.69
C LEU A 486 -15.84 7.69 -18.69
N SER A 487 -16.80 7.91 -19.60
CA SER A 487 -16.82 7.15 -20.82
C SER A 487 -15.59 7.52 -21.66
N PRO A 488 -14.78 6.55 -22.14
CA PRO A 488 -14.95 5.09 -22.10
C PRO A 488 -14.16 4.38 -20.99
N LEU A 489 -13.89 5.01 -19.87
CA LEU A 489 -12.97 4.47 -18.85
C LEU A 489 -13.69 3.74 -17.72
N SER A 490 -13.15 2.60 -17.32
CA SER A 490 -13.56 1.88 -16.13
C SER A 490 -13.14 2.63 -14.87
N CYS A 491 -13.90 2.48 -13.79
CA CYS A 491 -13.52 3.00 -12.49
C CYS A 491 -14.06 2.14 -11.34
N PHE A 492 -13.60 2.45 -10.13
CA PHE A 492 -14.15 1.90 -8.90
C PHE A 492 -15.02 2.95 -8.17
N ARG A 493 -16.02 2.46 -7.47
CA ARG A 493 -16.88 3.26 -6.59
C ARG A 493 -16.98 2.63 -5.23
N THR A 494 -16.83 3.41 -4.20
CA THR A 494 -16.99 2.95 -2.81
C THR A 494 -18.45 2.59 -2.55
N VAL A 495 -18.67 1.43 -1.95
CA VAL A 495 -19.97 1.03 -1.44
C VAL A 495 -20.10 1.52 0.00
N PRO A 496 -21.07 2.37 0.33
CA PRO A 496 -21.25 2.89 1.67
C PRO A 496 -21.45 1.79 2.71
N ASN A 497 -21.00 2.03 3.94
CA ASN A 497 -21.22 1.15 5.10
C ASN A 497 -20.63 -0.28 4.95
N THR A 498 -19.58 -0.43 4.13
CA THR A 498 -18.92 -1.72 3.93
C THR A 498 -17.55 -1.82 4.59
N VAL A 499 -17.17 -0.81 5.38
CA VAL A 499 -15.88 -0.84 6.09
C VAL A 499 -15.89 -1.94 7.14
N ALA A 500 -14.91 -2.83 7.06
CA ALA A 500 -14.72 -3.94 7.99
C ALA A 500 -13.29 -3.97 8.53
N ALA A 501 -13.15 -4.26 9.82
CA ALA A 501 -11.86 -4.33 10.48
C ALA A 501 -11.03 -5.53 9.99
N LEU A 502 -9.73 -5.31 9.83
CA LEU A 502 -8.74 -6.35 9.67
C LEU A 502 -8.44 -6.98 11.04
N THR A 503 -8.85 -8.22 11.24
CA THR A 503 -8.66 -8.96 12.50
C THR A 503 -7.50 -9.95 12.46
N TYR A 504 -6.82 -10.04 11.32
CA TYR A 504 -5.68 -10.93 11.13
C TYR A 504 -4.49 -10.54 12.02
N THR A 505 -3.86 -11.54 12.61
CA THR A 505 -2.63 -11.37 13.39
C THR A 505 -1.52 -12.26 12.83
N LEU A 506 -0.29 -11.77 12.86
CA LEU A 506 0.87 -12.61 12.56
C LEU A 506 1.03 -13.62 13.69
N SER A 507 0.68 -14.86 13.43
CA SER A 507 0.82 -15.97 14.39
C SER A 507 2.25 -16.49 14.48
#